data_3458b064c499e39eb7035c34c8ff2803
#
_entry.id   3458b064c499e39eb7035c34c8ff2803
#
_cell.length_a   1.000
_cell.length_b   1.000
_cell.length_c   1.000
_cell.angle_alpha   90.00
_cell.angle_beta   90.00
_cell.angle_gamma   90.00
#
_symmetry.space_group_name_H-M   'P 1'
#
loop_
_entity.id
_entity.type
_entity.pdbx_description
1 polymer ?
#
loop_
_entity_poly.entity_id
_entity_poly.type
_entity_poly.pdbx_seq_one_letter_code
_entity_poly.pdbx_strand_id
1 'polypeptide(L)'
;MRQPAALLAAILLAFAANPVPARDVLLVGNKADDTVWRLSLDDGRRTGELASGTGPHEIAVSPDGRVAVVTDYGHAEPGHSLTLVDVAAGTVLRSIDLGEHRRPHGVRFLPDGNVVVTAELGHALLTVDLDAGEVVQAIDVGDGLGHMVALSRDGTVAYVSKIVAGTVVRVDLAEGRVTRERPAGKGAEGIGVAPDGTVWVTNRAEDTVTVHDPDTLEVLATLASEGFPIRVVFTPDGRHALVSNATAATLSVFDAATRAPVATVALKPEGGGFRETMLGRDALPIGIAVDPSAPRAYVAISGANRIAVVDTAEWKVVDAWETGNEPDALGIVRGGAR
;
A
#
# COMPACT_ATOMS: atom_id res chain seq x y z
N MET A 1 44.58 -15.82 -67.54
CA MET A 1 43.79 -16.68 -66.64
C MET A 1 43.45 -15.86 -65.40
N ARG A 2 42.20 -15.39 -65.25
CA ARG A 2 41.75 -14.59 -64.12
C ARG A 2 40.79 -15.49 -63.28
N GLN A 3 41.08 -15.70 -62.00
CA GLN A 3 40.25 -16.45 -61.09
C GLN A 3 39.10 -15.54 -60.61
N PRO A 4 37.87 -16.04 -60.44
CA PRO A 4 36.79 -15.28 -59.83
C PRO A 4 36.87 -15.39 -58.32
N ALA A 5 36.76 -14.22 -57.65
CA ALA A 5 36.60 -14.11 -56.21
C ALA A 5 35.17 -14.47 -55.83
N ALA A 6 35.01 -15.44 -54.95
CA ALA A 6 33.72 -15.81 -54.36
C ALA A 6 33.42 -14.88 -53.17
N LEU A 7 32.36 -14.10 -53.29
CA LEU A 7 31.79 -13.34 -52.16
C LEU A 7 30.96 -14.28 -51.26
N LEU A 8 31.44 -14.51 -50.04
CA LEU A 8 30.63 -15.15 -48.98
C LEU A 8 29.72 -14.08 -48.37
N ALA A 9 28.42 -14.19 -48.62
CA ALA A 9 27.41 -13.37 -47.89
C ALA A 9 27.09 -14.05 -46.55
N ALA A 10 27.51 -13.43 -45.46
CA ALA A 10 27.12 -13.84 -44.11
C ALA A 10 25.69 -13.35 -43.83
N ILE A 11 24.72 -14.26 -43.73
CA ILE A 11 23.36 -13.98 -43.29
C ILE A 11 23.38 -13.89 -41.76
N LEU A 12 23.30 -12.67 -41.22
CA LEU A 12 23.01 -12.45 -39.80
C LEU A 12 21.53 -12.76 -39.55
N LEU A 13 21.23 -13.90 -38.95
CA LEU A 13 19.92 -14.17 -38.36
C LEU A 13 19.79 -13.34 -37.06
N ALA A 14 19.08 -12.21 -37.13
CA ALA A 14 18.62 -11.51 -35.96
C ALA A 14 17.51 -12.33 -35.30
N PHE A 15 17.82 -13.02 -34.20
CA PHE A 15 16.80 -13.58 -33.34
C PHE A 15 16.07 -12.39 -32.67
N ALA A 16 14.88 -12.08 -33.15
CA ALA A 16 13.97 -11.23 -32.44
C ALA A 16 13.58 -11.99 -31.15
N ALA A 17 14.12 -11.57 -30.00
CA ALA A 17 13.66 -12.05 -28.73
C ALA A 17 12.19 -11.59 -28.60
N ASN A 18 11.25 -12.54 -28.65
CA ASN A 18 9.88 -12.25 -28.30
C ASN A 18 9.89 -11.71 -26.86
N PRO A 19 9.28 -10.55 -26.59
CA PRO A 19 9.21 -10.04 -25.22
C PRO A 19 8.46 -11.09 -24.39
N VAL A 20 9.13 -11.63 -23.37
CA VAL A 20 8.46 -12.46 -22.37
C VAL A 20 7.37 -11.58 -21.75
N PRO A 21 6.11 -12.01 -21.75
CA PRO A 21 5.05 -11.20 -21.13
C PRO A 21 5.46 -10.89 -19.69
N ALA A 22 5.35 -9.63 -19.32
CA ALA A 22 5.61 -9.20 -17.95
C ALA A 22 4.68 -10.01 -17.04
N ARG A 23 5.26 -10.69 -16.06
CA ARG A 23 4.50 -11.51 -15.11
C ARG A 23 3.86 -10.59 -14.07
N ASP A 24 2.70 -11.00 -13.56
CA ASP A 24 2.09 -10.37 -12.42
C ASP A 24 3.00 -10.48 -11.20
N VAL A 25 3.22 -9.39 -10.49
CA VAL A 25 4.10 -9.35 -9.32
C VAL A 25 3.47 -8.63 -8.14
N LEU A 26 3.81 -9.10 -6.94
CA LEU A 26 3.61 -8.39 -5.70
C LEU A 26 4.90 -7.63 -5.38
N LEU A 27 4.80 -6.32 -5.20
CA LEU A 27 5.84 -5.49 -4.61
C LEU A 27 5.70 -5.56 -3.10
N VAL A 28 6.80 -5.81 -2.40
CA VAL A 28 6.85 -5.92 -0.93
C VAL A 28 7.92 -4.99 -0.40
N GLY A 29 7.52 -3.95 0.32
CA GLY A 29 8.43 -3.06 1.04
C GLY A 29 8.92 -3.75 2.32
N ASN A 30 10.22 -4.05 2.39
CA ASN A 30 10.88 -4.65 3.54
C ASN A 30 11.49 -3.52 4.37
N LYS A 31 10.76 -3.07 5.37
CA LYS A 31 11.03 -1.84 6.11
C LYS A 31 12.41 -1.84 6.80
N ALA A 32 12.83 -2.97 7.36
CA ALA A 32 14.09 -3.07 8.08
C ALA A 32 15.31 -3.32 7.16
N ASP A 33 15.10 -3.61 5.88
CA ASP A 33 16.17 -3.89 4.91
C ASP A 33 16.38 -2.75 3.90
N ASP A 34 15.54 -1.72 3.93
CA ASP A 34 15.55 -0.62 2.95
C ASP A 34 15.43 -1.12 1.50
N THR A 35 14.59 -2.15 1.29
CA THR A 35 14.40 -2.80 -0.01
C THR A 35 12.93 -2.96 -0.40
N VAL A 36 12.69 -3.05 -1.70
CA VAL A 36 11.43 -3.53 -2.26
C VAL A 36 11.72 -4.83 -3.02
N TRP A 37 11.08 -5.92 -2.58
CA TRP A 37 11.13 -7.18 -3.31
C TRP A 37 10.01 -7.28 -4.34
N ARG A 38 10.29 -8.01 -5.40
CA ARG A 38 9.32 -8.39 -6.43
C ARG A 38 9.07 -9.88 -6.30
N LEU A 39 7.87 -10.26 -5.90
CA LEU A 39 7.44 -11.66 -5.81
C LEU A 39 6.51 -11.99 -6.97
N SER A 40 6.70 -13.13 -7.62
CA SER A 40 5.76 -13.67 -8.61
C SER A 40 4.42 -13.98 -7.94
N LEU A 41 3.30 -13.51 -8.50
CA LEU A 41 1.97 -13.86 -8.00
C LEU A 41 1.58 -15.33 -8.27
N ASP A 42 2.33 -16.04 -9.13
CA ASP A 42 2.07 -17.45 -9.43
C ASP A 42 2.48 -18.36 -8.26
N ASP A 43 3.67 -18.10 -7.67
CA ASP A 43 4.34 -19.03 -6.75
C ASP A 43 5.09 -18.36 -5.59
N GLY A 44 4.99 -17.04 -5.43
CA GLY A 44 5.68 -16.27 -4.38
C GLY A 44 7.20 -16.18 -4.53
N ARG A 45 7.77 -16.70 -5.61
CA ARG A 45 9.22 -16.69 -5.84
C ARG A 45 9.72 -15.26 -6.07
N ARG A 46 10.80 -14.88 -5.38
CA ARG A 46 11.46 -13.60 -5.61
C ARG A 46 12.02 -13.51 -7.03
N THR A 47 11.54 -12.53 -7.80
CA THR A 47 11.95 -12.26 -9.17
C THR A 47 12.88 -11.05 -9.29
N GLY A 48 12.99 -10.25 -8.24
CA GLY A 48 13.87 -9.09 -8.18
C GLY A 48 13.89 -8.45 -6.79
N GLU A 49 14.85 -7.55 -6.63
CA GLU A 49 15.03 -6.71 -5.44
C GLU A 49 15.50 -5.34 -5.89
N LEU A 50 14.97 -4.30 -5.27
CA LEU A 50 15.31 -2.91 -5.51
C LEU A 50 15.73 -2.28 -4.18
N ALA A 51 16.76 -1.47 -4.17
CA ALA A 51 17.03 -0.58 -3.05
C ALA A 51 15.99 0.53 -3.07
N SER A 52 15.34 0.79 -1.95
CA SER A 52 14.50 1.97 -1.72
C SER A 52 15.29 3.05 -0.98
N GLY A 53 14.63 4.15 -0.62
CA GLY A 53 15.09 4.97 0.49
C GLY A 53 14.89 4.24 1.82
N THR A 54 15.23 4.93 2.91
CA THR A 54 15.25 4.34 4.25
C THR A 54 13.84 4.09 4.78
N GLY A 55 13.58 2.86 5.23
CA GLY A 55 12.31 2.46 5.85
C GLY A 55 11.12 2.53 4.90
N PRO A 56 11.08 1.77 3.79
CA PRO A 56 9.93 1.74 2.89
C PRO A 56 8.67 1.35 3.66
N HIS A 57 7.61 2.18 3.58
CA HIS A 57 6.47 2.05 4.47
C HIS A 57 5.11 1.88 3.77
N GLU A 58 4.85 2.61 2.69
CA GLU A 58 3.67 2.41 1.84
C GLU A 58 4.08 2.34 0.36
N ILE A 59 3.30 1.61 -0.42
CA ILE A 59 3.49 1.49 -1.87
C ILE A 59 2.17 1.81 -2.57
N ALA A 60 2.21 2.75 -3.51
CA ALA A 60 1.14 2.98 -4.46
C ALA A 60 1.61 2.59 -5.87
N VAL A 61 0.78 1.86 -6.61
CA VAL A 61 1.02 1.53 -8.02
C VAL A 61 0.12 2.42 -8.87
N SER A 62 0.68 2.99 -9.95
CA SER A 62 -0.08 3.84 -10.86
C SER A 62 -1.24 3.06 -11.51
N PRO A 63 -2.35 3.74 -11.87
CA PRO A 63 -3.51 3.07 -12.47
C PRO A 63 -3.19 2.30 -13.76
N ASP A 64 -2.16 2.73 -14.50
CA ASP A 64 -1.67 2.06 -15.71
C ASP A 64 -0.65 0.95 -15.41
N GLY A 65 -0.28 0.73 -14.14
CA GLY A 65 0.66 -0.30 -13.70
C GLY A 65 2.11 -0.06 -14.09
N ARG A 66 2.48 1.12 -14.59
CA ARG A 66 3.83 1.39 -15.13
C ARG A 66 4.82 1.85 -14.07
N VAL A 67 4.33 2.55 -13.07
CA VAL A 67 5.13 3.18 -12.03
C VAL A 67 4.62 2.77 -10.66
N ALA A 68 5.51 2.61 -9.70
CA ALA A 68 5.17 2.52 -8.29
C ALA A 68 5.92 3.61 -7.52
N VAL A 69 5.26 4.15 -6.50
CA VAL A 69 5.80 5.11 -5.56
C VAL A 69 5.89 4.45 -4.20
N VAL A 70 7.05 4.53 -3.57
CA VAL A 70 7.32 4.01 -2.23
C VAL A 70 7.63 5.19 -1.31
N THR A 71 7.00 5.25 -0.14
CA THR A 71 7.32 6.25 0.86
C THR A 71 8.51 5.80 1.70
N ASP A 72 9.55 6.63 1.76
CA ASP A 72 10.77 6.39 2.52
C ASP A 72 10.63 7.04 3.91
N TYR A 73 9.98 6.32 4.82
CA TYR A 73 9.57 6.83 6.13
C TYR A 73 10.73 7.15 7.07
N GLY A 74 11.85 6.46 6.88
CA GLY A 74 13.01 6.54 7.75
C GLY A 74 12.96 5.58 8.94
N HIS A 75 14.05 5.52 9.67
CA HIS A 75 14.20 4.76 10.92
C HIS A 75 14.27 5.71 12.13
N ALA A 76 15.39 5.75 12.85
CA ALA A 76 15.62 6.72 13.93
C ALA A 76 15.57 8.16 13.39
N GLU A 77 16.24 8.40 12.26
CA GLU A 77 16.13 9.66 11.54
C GLU A 77 14.88 9.63 10.65
N PRO A 78 14.04 10.67 10.71
CA PRO A 78 12.87 10.79 9.85
C PRO A 78 13.23 10.88 8.36
N GLY A 79 12.66 9.98 7.56
CA GLY A 79 12.77 10.04 6.11
C GLY A 79 12.05 11.27 5.52
N HIS A 80 12.40 11.62 4.28
CA HIS A 80 11.85 12.79 3.58
C HIS A 80 11.85 12.65 2.06
N SER A 81 11.77 11.41 1.58
CA SER A 81 11.78 11.14 0.14
C SER A 81 10.72 10.14 -0.27
N LEU A 82 10.49 10.07 -1.58
CA LEU A 82 9.76 9.02 -2.26
C LEU A 82 10.69 8.31 -3.22
N THR A 83 10.66 6.99 -3.24
CA THR A 83 11.34 6.19 -4.26
C THR A 83 10.38 5.89 -5.41
N LEU A 84 10.71 6.33 -6.62
CA LEU A 84 9.94 6.09 -7.84
C LEU A 84 10.52 4.89 -8.58
N VAL A 85 9.69 3.91 -8.91
CA VAL A 85 10.07 2.63 -9.50
C VAL A 85 9.43 2.46 -10.88
N ASP A 86 10.24 2.09 -11.89
CA ASP A 86 9.74 1.51 -13.14
C ASP A 86 9.38 0.05 -12.87
N VAL A 87 8.10 -0.23 -12.93
CA VAL A 87 7.56 -1.55 -12.60
C VAL A 87 7.97 -2.61 -13.63
N ALA A 88 7.97 -2.27 -14.92
CA ALA A 88 8.29 -3.21 -16.00
C ALA A 88 9.79 -3.54 -16.05
N ALA A 89 10.63 -2.51 -15.97
CA ALA A 89 12.08 -2.69 -15.91
C ALA A 89 12.55 -3.29 -14.57
N GLY A 90 11.77 -3.10 -13.51
CA GLY A 90 12.16 -3.49 -12.16
C GLY A 90 13.38 -2.71 -11.67
N THR A 91 13.38 -1.40 -11.91
CA THR A 91 14.49 -0.50 -11.54
C THR A 91 13.97 0.75 -10.87
N VAL A 92 14.78 1.33 -9.98
CA VAL A 92 14.50 2.65 -9.43
C VAL A 92 14.75 3.70 -10.51
N LEU A 93 13.74 4.54 -10.78
CA LEU A 93 13.84 5.66 -11.70
C LEU A 93 14.56 6.83 -11.05
N ARG A 94 14.12 7.20 -9.86
CA ARG A 94 14.71 8.29 -9.06
C ARG A 94 14.17 8.31 -7.64
N SER A 95 14.82 9.08 -6.77
CA SER A 95 14.28 9.55 -5.50
C SER A 95 13.78 10.98 -5.65
N ILE A 96 12.64 11.30 -5.03
CA ILE A 96 12.03 12.62 -4.99
C ILE A 96 12.16 13.15 -3.56
N ASP A 97 12.86 14.25 -3.37
CA ASP A 97 13.01 14.92 -2.08
C ASP A 97 11.75 15.74 -1.75
N LEU A 98 11.19 15.53 -0.56
CA LEU A 98 10.02 16.24 -0.06
C LEU A 98 10.40 17.52 0.73
N GLY A 99 11.65 17.92 0.72
CA GLY A 99 12.13 19.11 1.38
C GLY A 99 12.06 19.06 2.90
N GLU A 100 11.32 19.96 3.52
CA GLU A 100 11.13 20.03 4.98
C GLU A 100 10.14 19.01 5.52
N HIS A 101 9.35 18.38 4.66
CA HIS A 101 8.32 17.44 5.04
C HIS A 101 8.92 16.08 5.40
N ARG A 102 8.61 15.59 6.59
CA ARG A 102 9.24 14.40 7.18
C ARG A 102 8.22 13.32 7.48
N ARG A 103 8.70 12.07 7.53
CA ARG A 103 7.87 10.88 7.77
C ARG A 103 6.76 10.76 6.73
N PRO A 104 7.08 10.67 5.42
CA PRO A 104 6.07 10.36 4.41
C PRO A 104 5.49 8.99 4.70
N HIS A 105 4.14 8.90 4.77
CA HIS A 105 3.46 7.67 5.15
C HIS A 105 2.44 7.24 4.08
N GLY A 106 1.16 7.53 4.26
CA GLY A 106 0.13 7.15 3.30
C GLY A 106 0.34 7.79 1.92
N VAL A 107 0.22 7.03 0.85
CA VAL A 107 0.38 7.51 -0.53
C VAL A 107 -0.70 6.97 -1.44
N ARG A 108 -1.26 7.83 -2.32
CA ARG A 108 -2.26 7.44 -3.34
C ARG A 108 -2.04 8.22 -4.62
N PHE A 109 -2.23 7.56 -5.76
CA PHE A 109 -2.25 8.23 -7.06
C PHE A 109 -3.53 9.03 -7.25
N LEU A 110 -3.37 10.23 -7.80
CA LEU A 110 -4.45 11.06 -8.33
C LEU A 110 -4.77 10.68 -9.78
N PRO A 111 -5.96 11.05 -10.30
CA PRO A 111 -6.33 10.75 -11.70
C PRO A 111 -5.40 11.39 -12.74
N ASP A 112 -4.72 12.47 -12.40
CA ASP A 112 -3.78 13.19 -13.28
C ASP A 112 -2.36 12.57 -13.32
N GLY A 113 -2.11 11.53 -12.52
CA GLY A 113 -0.82 10.86 -12.41
C GLY A 113 0.09 11.37 -11.30
N ASN A 114 -0.24 12.46 -10.65
CA ASN A 114 0.40 12.91 -9.42
C ASN A 114 0.06 11.99 -8.24
N VAL A 115 0.71 12.19 -7.10
CA VAL A 115 0.36 11.48 -5.87
C VAL A 115 0.04 12.43 -4.73
N VAL A 116 -0.87 12.02 -3.85
CA VAL A 116 -0.99 12.62 -2.52
C VAL A 116 -0.24 11.78 -1.51
N VAL A 117 0.46 12.45 -0.58
CA VAL A 117 1.28 11.82 0.46
C VAL A 117 1.07 12.51 1.79
N THR A 118 0.83 11.76 2.86
CA THR A 118 0.84 12.32 4.21
C THR A 118 2.28 12.47 4.69
N ALA A 119 2.60 13.63 5.29
CA ALA A 119 3.85 13.88 5.99
C ALA A 119 3.54 14.07 7.48
N GLU A 120 3.84 13.06 8.29
CA GLU A 120 3.43 13.02 9.70
C GLU A 120 4.05 14.14 10.54
N LEU A 121 5.35 14.39 10.34
CA LEU A 121 6.05 15.50 10.97
C LEU A 121 5.93 16.74 10.08
N GLY A 122 5.10 17.66 10.48
CA GLY A 122 4.75 18.87 9.70
C GLY A 122 3.27 18.94 9.36
N HIS A 123 2.48 17.90 9.76
CA HIS A 123 1.02 17.90 9.68
C HIS A 123 0.47 18.17 8.29
N ALA A 124 1.14 17.70 7.23
CA ALA A 124 0.81 18.04 5.87
C ALA A 124 0.27 16.85 5.05
N LEU A 125 -0.71 17.14 4.18
CA LEU A 125 -1.02 16.33 3.01
C LEU A 125 -0.39 17.02 1.81
N LEU A 126 0.56 16.35 1.18
CA LEU A 126 1.33 16.86 0.03
C LEU A 126 0.69 16.37 -1.27
N THR A 127 0.70 17.20 -2.31
CA THR A 127 0.58 16.76 -3.71
C THR A 127 1.97 16.83 -4.33
N VAL A 128 2.41 15.73 -4.92
CA VAL A 128 3.73 15.61 -5.54
C VAL A 128 3.56 15.34 -7.04
N ASP A 129 4.13 16.23 -7.85
CA ASP A 129 4.27 16.04 -9.29
C ASP A 129 5.41 15.04 -9.55
N LEU A 130 5.05 13.87 -10.06
CA LEU A 130 6.04 12.80 -10.29
C LEU A 130 6.91 13.07 -11.52
N ASP A 131 6.45 13.85 -12.50
CA ASP A 131 7.20 14.18 -13.69
C ASP A 131 8.22 15.31 -13.41
N ALA A 132 7.79 16.36 -12.70
CA ALA A 132 8.67 17.43 -12.23
C ALA A 132 9.59 16.95 -11.09
N GLY A 133 9.10 16.05 -10.22
CA GLY A 133 9.81 15.54 -9.05
C GLY A 133 9.82 16.53 -7.90
N GLU A 134 8.72 17.23 -7.70
CA GLU A 134 8.61 18.27 -6.68
C GLU A 134 7.25 18.27 -5.98
N VAL A 135 7.20 18.82 -4.76
CA VAL A 135 5.96 19.09 -4.04
C VAL A 135 5.31 20.33 -4.64
N VAL A 136 4.12 20.16 -5.24
CA VAL A 136 3.37 21.26 -5.88
C VAL A 136 2.31 21.86 -4.97
N GLN A 137 1.90 21.13 -3.92
CA GLN A 137 0.94 21.62 -2.92
C GLN A 137 1.23 20.96 -1.57
N ALA A 138 1.11 21.75 -0.49
CA ALA A 138 1.13 21.25 0.88
C ALA A 138 -0.08 21.82 1.63
N ILE A 139 -0.94 20.93 2.12
CA ILE A 139 -2.18 21.28 2.84
C ILE A 139 -2.00 20.92 4.30
N ASP A 140 -2.12 21.91 5.18
CA ASP A 140 -2.11 21.69 6.63
C ASP A 140 -3.37 20.91 7.05
N VAL A 141 -3.18 19.71 7.60
CA VAL A 141 -4.26 18.85 8.12
C VAL A 141 -4.42 19.00 9.65
N GLY A 142 -3.70 19.90 10.25
CA GLY A 142 -3.72 20.20 11.67
C GLY A 142 -3.04 19.15 12.54
N ASP A 143 -2.87 19.47 13.83
CA ASP A 143 -2.22 18.62 14.82
C ASP A 143 -2.86 17.24 14.93
N GLY A 144 -2.09 16.25 15.41
CA GLY A 144 -2.60 14.92 15.73
C GLY A 144 -2.13 13.80 14.83
N LEU A 145 -1.09 14.04 14.05
CA LEU A 145 -0.36 13.06 13.23
C LEU A 145 -1.22 12.48 12.10
N GLY A 146 -1.34 13.21 10.96
CA GLY A 146 -1.96 12.72 9.73
C GLY A 146 -1.19 11.51 9.20
N HIS A 147 -1.83 10.34 9.20
CA HIS A 147 -1.16 9.05 9.03
C HIS A 147 -1.44 8.41 7.68
N MET A 148 -2.64 7.90 7.48
CA MET A 148 -3.03 7.28 6.20
C MET A 148 -3.95 8.20 5.40
N VAL A 149 -3.98 7.99 4.09
CA VAL A 149 -4.84 8.73 3.17
C VAL A 149 -5.64 7.79 2.29
N ALA A 150 -6.91 8.14 2.06
CA ALA A 150 -7.77 7.54 1.04
C ALA A 150 -8.39 8.66 0.19
N LEU A 151 -8.74 8.34 -1.05
CA LEU A 151 -9.33 9.28 -1.99
C LEU A 151 -10.80 8.95 -2.23
N SER A 152 -11.62 9.98 -2.47
CA SER A 152 -12.92 9.81 -3.10
C SER A 152 -12.75 9.15 -4.48
N ARG A 153 -13.82 8.55 -5.00
CA ARG A 153 -13.79 7.81 -6.28
C ARG A 153 -13.32 8.67 -7.46
N ASP A 154 -13.67 9.95 -7.45
CA ASP A 154 -13.28 10.92 -8.49
C ASP A 154 -11.90 11.56 -8.23
N GLY A 155 -11.27 11.27 -7.11
CA GLY A 155 -9.97 11.80 -6.73
C GLY A 155 -9.98 13.28 -6.35
N THR A 156 -11.14 13.91 -6.13
CA THR A 156 -11.23 15.34 -5.79
C THR A 156 -11.13 15.62 -4.29
N VAL A 157 -11.42 14.61 -3.48
CA VAL A 157 -11.39 14.68 -2.01
C VAL A 157 -10.42 13.65 -1.46
N ALA A 158 -9.60 14.07 -0.50
CA ALA A 158 -8.80 13.17 0.31
C ALA A 158 -9.37 13.08 1.74
N TYR A 159 -9.29 11.87 2.30
CA TYR A 159 -9.60 11.61 3.70
C TYR A 159 -8.31 11.17 4.40
N VAL A 160 -7.98 11.81 5.53
CA VAL A 160 -6.75 11.51 6.29
C VAL A 160 -7.14 11.09 7.69
N SER A 161 -6.67 9.90 8.12
CA SER A 161 -6.78 9.46 9.51
C SER A 161 -5.68 10.10 10.35
N LYS A 162 -6.00 10.53 11.58
CA LYS A 162 -5.07 11.19 12.50
C LYS A 162 -4.91 10.34 13.75
N ILE A 163 -3.79 9.66 13.84
CA ILE A 163 -3.56 8.58 14.80
C ILE A 163 -3.55 9.06 16.27
N VAL A 164 -2.94 10.21 16.52
CA VAL A 164 -2.83 10.76 17.89
C VAL A 164 -4.11 11.49 18.27
N ALA A 165 -4.70 12.24 17.35
CA ALA A 165 -5.97 12.95 17.60
C ALA A 165 -7.17 12.00 17.69
N GLY A 166 -7.11 10.82 17.07
CA GLY A 166 -8.25 9.90 16.97
C GLY A 166 -9.37 10.45 16.09
N THR A 167 -9.01 11.19 15.04
CA THR A 167 -9.95 11.88 14.15
C THR A 167 -9.73 11.47 12.69
N VAL A 168 -10.70 11.79 11.86
CA VAL A 168 -10.58 11.76 10.40
C VAL A 168 -10.88 13.15 9.85
N VAL A 169 -10.10 13.62 8.87
CA VAL A 169 -10.30 14.88 8.19
C VAL A 169 -10.68 14.65 6.73
N ARG A 170 -11.53 15.54 6.21
CA ARG A 170 -11.91 15.65 4.80
C ARG A 170 -11.21 16.86 4.20
N VAL A 171 -10.44 16.63 3.17
CA VAL A 171 -9.64 17.64 2.47
C VAL A 171 -10.19 17.82 1.06
N ASP A 172 -10.52 19.03 0.70
CA ASP A 172 -10.79 19.42 -0.70
C ASP A 172 -9.44 19.72 -1.36
N LEU A 173 -9.06 18.90 -2.34
CA LEU A 173 -7.76 19.01 -2.99
C LEU A 173 -7.68 20.22 -3.93
N ALA A 174 -8.79 20.62 -4.56
CA ALA A 174 -8.82 21.79 -5.45
C ALA A 174 -8.80 23.09 -4.65
N GLU A 175 -9.54 23.16 -3.53
CA GLU A 175 -9.52 24.31 -2.62
C GLU A 175 -8.27 24.36 -1.75
N GLY A 176 -7.52 23.25 -1.65
CA GLY A 176 -6.29 23.15 -0.87
C GLY A 176 -6.49 23.32 0.64
N ARG A 177 -7.59 22.81 1.19
CA ARG A 177 -7.91 22.99 2.62
C ARG A 177 -8.72 21.85 3.22
N VAL A 178 -8.60 21.69 4.53
CA VAL A 178 -9.49 20.87 5.34
C VAL A 178 -10.89 21.50 5.34
N THR A 179 -11.89 20.72 4.95
CA THR A 179 -13.29 21.14 4.95
C THR A 179 -14.06 20.63 6.16
N ARG A 180 -13.57 19.53 6.77
CA ARG A 180 -14.21 18.91 7.93
C ARG A 180 -13.24 18.05 8.72
N GLU A 181 -13.46 17.98 10.03
CA GLU A 181 -12.80 17.03 10.93
C GLU A 181 -13.83 16.47 11.91
N ARG A 182 -13.77 15.17 12.21
CA ARG A 182 -14.65 14.48 13.17
C ARG A 182 -13.89 13.38 13.91
N PRO A 183 -14.32 13.06 15.15
CA PRO A 183 -13.84 11.89 15.86
C PRO A 183 -14.08 10.61 15.06
N ALA A 184 -13.08 9.75 15.01
CA ALA A 184 -13.17 8.38 14.51
C ALA A 184 -13.11 7.39 15.68
N GLY A 185 -12.01 7.43 16.43
CA GLY A 185 -11.75 6.58 17.60
C GLY A 185 -10.26 6.65 17.95
N LYS A 186 -9.90 6.17 19.14
CA LYS A 186 -8.50 6.26 19.61
C LYS A 186 -7.56 5.45 18.70
N GLY A 187 -6.50 6.12 18.26
CA GLY A 187 -5.54 5.52 17.35
C GLY A 187 -6.11 5.31 15.94
N ALA A 188 -6.85 6.29 15.41
CA ALA A 188 -7.35 6.27 14.02
C ALA A 188 -6.19 6.11 13.06
N GLU A 189 -6.04 4.91 12.47
CA GLU A 189 -4.85 4.50 11.71
C GLU A 189 -5.15 4.24 10.24
N GLY A 190 -5.59 3.05 9.88
CA GLY A 190 -5.94 2.70 8.50
C GLY A 190 -7.22 3.41 8.04
N ILE A 191 -7.25 3.76 6.76
CA ILE A 191 -8.41 4.40 6.15
C ILE A 191 -8.65 3.87 4.74
N GLY A 192 -9.90 3.66 4.37
CA GLY A 192 -10.31 3.24 3.04
C GLY A 192 -11.67 3.81 2.66
N VAL A 193 -11.90 4.00 1.37
CA VAL A 193 -13.19 4.42 0.83
C VAL A 193 -13.86 3.21 0.19
N ALA A 194 -15.03 2.85 0.69
CA ALA A 194 -15.84 1.76 0.18
C ALA A 194 -16.46 2.10 -1.20
N PRO A 195 -16.93 1.11 -1.97
CA PRO A 195 -17.55 1.35 -3.26
C PRO A 195 -18.81 2.23 -3.21
N ASP A 196 -19.52 2.24 -2.07
CA ASP A 196 -20.67 3.12 -1.82
C ASP A 196 -20.28 4.57 -1.45
N GLY A 197 -18.98 4.84 -1.33
CA GLY A 197 -18.40 6.14 -0.96
C GLY A 197 -18.16 6.31 0.53
N THR A 198 -18.66 5.42 1.40
CA THR A 198 -18.43 5.55 2.85
C THR A 198 -16.96 5.40 3.19
N VAL A 199 -16.52 6.14 4.23
CA VAL A 199 -15.12 6.17 4.69
C VAL A 199 -14.98 5.26 5.91
N TRP A 200 -14.12 4.27 5.82
CA TRP A 200 -13.84 3.30 6.89
C TRP A 200 -12.52 3.64 7.55
N VAL A 201 -12.51 3.72 8.88
CA VAL A 201 -11.31 4.07 9.67
C VAL A 201 -11.09 3.01 10.75
N THR A 202 -9.89 2.42 10.79
CA THR A 202 -9.51 1.51 11.88
C THR A 202 -9.05 2.29 13.10
N ASN A 203 -9.49 1.91 14.29
CA ASN A 203 -9.17 2.56 15.55
C ASN A 203 -8.42 1.56 16.44
N ARG A 204 -7.10 1.53 16.29
CA ARG A 204 -6.23 0.47 16.82
C ARG A 204 -6.23 0.36 18.34
N ALA A 205 -6.50 1.43 19.06
CA ALA A 205 -6.51 1.46 20.52
C ALA A 205 -7.92 1.24 21.13
N GLU A 206 -8.93 1.01 20.28
CA GLU A 206 -10.32 0.73 20.69
C GLU A 206 -10.85 -0.57 20.09
N ASP A 207 -10.02 -1.28 19.30
CA ASP A 207 -10.40 -2.53 18.64
C ASP A 207 -11.67 -2.39 17.79
N THR A 208 -11.80 -1.25 17.10
CA THR A 208 -12.97 -0.95 16.28
C THR A 208 -12.60 -0.48 14.87
N VAL A 209 -13.58 -0.55 13.98
CA VAL A 209 -13.61 0.15 12.70
C VAL A 209 -14.84 1.04 12.68
N THR A 210 -14.68 2.33 12.46
CA THR A 210 -15.79 3.26 12.28
C THR A 210 -16.04 3.51 10.79
N VAL A 211 -17.31 3.56 10.43
CA VAL A 211 -17.78 3.86 9.06
C VAL A 211 -18.41 5.23 9.08
N HIS A 212 -17.95 6.11 8.21
CA HIS A 212 -18.36 7.51 8.17
C HIS A 212 -19.06 7.86 6.86
N ASP A 213 -19.99 8.80 6.97
CA ASP A 213 -20.56 9.50 5.82
C ASP A 213 -19.46 10.32 5.11
N PRO A 214 -19.32 10.23 3.78
CA PRO A 214 -18.20 10.87 3.06
C PRO A 214 -18.22 12.41 3.09
N ASP A 215 -19.39 13.03 3.25
CA ASP A 215 -19.54 14.48 3.21
C ASP A 215 -19.51 15.12 4.60
N THR A 216 -20.19 14.52 5.56
CA THR A 216 -20.33 15.05 6.93
C THR A 216 -19.30 14.49 7.89
N LEU A 217 -18.70 13.34 7.56
CA LEU A 217 -17.86 12.51 8.42
C LEU A 217 -18.57 12.03 9.71
N GLU A 218 -19.89 12.08 9.77
CA GLU A 218 -20.64 11.50 10.87
C GLU A 218 -20.50 9.98 10.88
N VAL A 219 -20.41 9.39 12.07
CA VAL A 219 -20.29 7.94 12.23
C VAL A 219 -21.63 7.28 11.91
N LEU A 220 -21.64 6.45 10.89
CA LEU A 220 -22.80 5.65 10.46
C LEU A 220 -22.86 4.29 11.15
N ALA A 221 -21.69 3.72 11.50
CA ALA A 221 -21.56 2.46 12.19
C ALA A 221 -20.21 2.35 12.90
N THR A 222 -20.17 1.52 13.95
CA THR A 222 -18.95 1.08 14.63
C THR A 222 -18.95 -0.44 14.66
N LEU A 223 -17.89 -1.04 14.14
CA LEU A 223 -17.71 -2.48 14.00
C LEU A 223 -16.60 -2.94 14.94
N ALA A 224 -16.78 -4.06 15.61
CA ALA A 224 -15.71 -4.67 16.41
C ALA A 224 -14.67 -5.33 15.48
N SER A 225 -13.40 -5.07 15.71
CA SER A 225 -12.26 -5.70 15.04
C SER A 225 -11.13 -5.84 16.06
N GLU A 226 -11.18 -6.92 16.83
CA GLU A 226 -10.33 -7.11 18.00
C GLU A 226 -8.87 -7.33 17.65
N GLY A 227 -7.98 -6.78 18.47
CA GLY A 227 -6.54 -7.00 18.41
C GLY A 227 -5.77 -6.03 17.52
N PHE A 228 -6.00 -4.75 17.72
CA PHE A 228 -5.22 -3.67 17.11
C PHE A 228 -5.40 -3.59 15.59
N PRO A 229 -6.59 -3.21 15.07
CA PRO A 229 -6.83 -3.06 13.64
C PRO A 229 -5.97 -1.95 13.03
N ILE A 230 -5.20 -2.30 11.98
CA ILE A 230 -4.21 -1.39 11.36
C ILE A 230 -4.62 -0.94 9.97
N ARG A 231 -4.96 -1.87 9.06
CA ARG A 231 -5.31 -1.54 7.66
C ARG A 231 -6.73 -1.96 7.34
N VAL A 232 -7.37 -1.22 6.46
CA VAL A 232 -8.63 -1.60 5.84
C VAL A 232 -8.53 -1.44 4.32
N VAL A 233 -8.88 -2.50 3.60
CA VAL A 233 -8.96 -2.52 2.13
C VAL A 233 -10.23 -3.21 1.68
N PHE A 234 -10.63 -2.98 0.42
CA PHE A 234 -11.83 -3.60 -0.13
C PHE A 234 -11.47 -4.60 -1.23
N THR A 235 -12.27 -5.65 -1.36
CA THR A 235 -12.15 -6.56 -2.51
C THR A 235 -12.49 -5.82 -3.81
N PRO A 236 -11.91 -6.22 -4.96
CA PRO A 236 -12.13 -5.53 -6.24
C PRO A 236 -13.59 -5.50 -6.70
N ASP A 237 -14.38 -6.51 -6.30
CA ASP A 237 -15.84 -6.54 -6.54
C ASP A 237 -16.62 -5.65 -5.56
N GLY A 238 -15.93 -5.04 -4.59
CA GLY A 238 -16.49 -4.15 -3.59
C GLY A 238 -17.36 -4.81 -2.53
N ARG A 239 -17.40 -6.14 -2.47
CA ARG A 239 -18.31 -6.87 -1.57
C ARG A 239 -17.80 -7.00 -0.16
N HIS A 240 -16.48 -7.03 0.03
CA HIS A 240 -15.90 -7.25 1.36
C HIS A 240 -14.88 -6.18 1.71
N ALA A 241 -14.86 -5.82 2.99
CA ALA A 241 -13.79 -5.07 3.63
C ALA A 241 -12.92 -6.04 4.43
N LEU A 242 -11.60 -5.96 4.25
CA LEU A 242 -10.59 -6.76 4.94
C LEU A 242 -9.82 -5.87 5.90
N VAL A 243 -9.72 -6.28 7.16
CA VAL A 243 -9.02 -5.52 8.20
C VAL A 243 -7.95 -6.39 8.85
N SER A 244 -6.69 -5.96 8.81
CA SER A 244 -5.60 -6.64 9.51
C SER A 244 -5.56 -6.22 10.98
N ASN A 245 -5.53 -7.19 11.89
CA ASN A 245 -5.48 -6.99 13.34
C ASN A 245 -4.11 -7.46 13.85
N ALA A 246 -3.22 -6.51 14.11
CA ALA A 246 -1.80 -6.80 14.28
C ALA A 246 -1.50 -7.66 15.51
N THR A 247 -2.08 -7.36 16.68
CA THR A 247 -1.78 -8.09 17.91
C THR A 247 -2.60 -9.38 18.06
N ALA A 248 -3.80 -9.47 17.45
CA ALA A 248 -4.55 -10.72 17.39
C ALA A 248 -4.00 -11.68 16.33
N ALA A 249 -3.16 -11.20 15.42
CA ALA A 249 -2.66 -11.95 14.27
C ALA A 249 -3.82 -12.54 13.43
N THR A 250 -4.80 -11.71 13.10
CA THR A 250 -5.98 -12.10 12.33
C THR A 250 -6.29 -11.13 11.20
N LEU A 251 -7.12 -11.57 10.26
CA LEU A 251 -7.78 -10.74 9.26
C LEU A 251 -9.28 -10.81 9.50
N SER A 252 -9.90 -9.68 9.88
CA SER A 252 -11.35 -9.57 9.93
C SER A 252 -11.91 -9.28 8.54
N VAL A 253 -13.03 -9.94 8.21
CA VAL A 253 -13.73 -9.76 6.93
C VAL A 253 -15.14 -9.31 7.22
N PHE A 254 -15.55 -8.22 6.61
CA PHE A 254 -16.89 -7.67 6.71
C PHE A 254 -17.56 -7.63 5.34
N ASP A 255 -18.85 -7.82 5.28
CA ASP A 255 -19.66 -7.43 4.12
C ASP A 255 -19.71 -5.90 4.04
N ALA A 256 -19.25 -5.32 2.95
CA ALA A 256 -19.08 -3.86 2.84
C ALA A 256 -20.42 -3.11 2.80
N ALA A 257 -21.48 -3.72 2.28
CA ALA A 257 -22.81 -3.11 2.16
C ALA A 257 -23.61 -3.20 3.48
N THR A 258 -23.63 -4.37 4.09
CA THR A 258 -24.41 -4.61 5.32
C THR A 258 -23.63 -4.33 6.59
N ARG A 259 -22.28 -4.23 6.47
CA ARG A 259 -21.34 -4.04 7.59
C ARG A 259 -21.30 -5.21 8.57
N ALA A 260 -21.89 -6.33 8.20
CA ALA A 260 -21.92 -7.53 9.01
C ALA A 260 -20.56 -8.26 8.97
N PRO A 261 -20.11 -8.90 10.06
CA PRO A 261 -18.95 -9.76 10.05
C PRO A 261 -19.22 -11.02 9.18
N VAL A 262 -18.24 -11.38 8.33
CA VAL A 262 -18.30 -12.55 7.45
C VAL A 262 -17.38 -13.65 7.94
N ALA A 263 -16.12 -13.31 8.24
CA ALA A 263 -15.10 -14.27 8.68
C ALA A 263 -14.01 -13.58 9.52
N THR A 264 -13.30 -14.41 10.27
CA THR A 264 -12.02 -14.04 10.90
C THR A 264 -11.02 -15.12 10.53
N VAL A 265 -9.96 -14.72 9.80
CA VAL A 265 -8.90 -15.61 9.32
C VAL A 265 -7.72 -15.53 10.27
N ALA A 266 -7.27 -16.66 10.82
CA ALA A 266 -6.04 -16.72 11.61
C ALA A 266 -4.82 -16.60 10.67
N LEU A 267 -3.92 -15.65 10.99
CA LEU A 267 -2.74 -15.34 10.18
C LEU A 267 -1.43 -15.70 10.87
N LYS A 268 -1.49 -16.18 12.12
CA LYS A 268 -0.29 -16.52 12.90
C LYS A 268 0.38 -17.77 12.31
N PRO A 269 1.61 -17.68 11.78
CA PRO A 269 2.33 -18.85 11.30
C PRO A 269 2.60 -19.85 12.41
N GLU A 270 2.61 -21.14 12.07
CA GLU A 270 3.05 -22.18 12.97
C GLU A 270 4.56 -22.07 13.25
N GLY A 271 5.00 -22.49 14.45
CA GLY A 271 6.41 -22.63 14.83
C GLY A 271 7.04 -21.43 15.54
N GLY A 272 6.39 -20.29 15.65
CA GLY A 272 6.92 -19.10 16.36
C GLY A 272 8.14 -18.48 15.67
N GLY A 273 9.03 -17.85 16.45
CA GLY A 273 10.25 -17.25 15.89
C GLY A 273 10.08 -15.82 15.40
N PHE A 274 9.14 -15.08 16.00
CA PHE A 274 8.86 -13.70 15.63
C PHE A 274 10.01 -12.76 16.04
N ARG A 275 10.30 -11.81 15.16
CA ARG A 275 11.28 -10.76 15.43
C ARG A 275 10.69 -9.65 16.31
N GLU A 276 11.56 -8.86 16.91
CA GLU A 276 11.18 -7.61 17.57
C GLU A 276 10.94 -6.54 16.52
N THR A 277 9.82 -5.83 16.64
CA THR A 277 9.45 -4.69 15.80
C THR A 277 9.02 -3.51 16.68
N MET A 278 8.71 -2.37 16.09
CA MET A 278 8.15 -1.22 16.83
C MET A 278 6.81 -1.54 17.53
N LEU A 279 6.06 -2.52 17.04
CA LEU A 279 4.76 -2.95 17.61
C LEU A 279 4.90 -4.12 18.59
N GLY A 280 6.13 -4.58 18.86
CA GLY A 280 6.42 -5.69 19.76
C GLY A 280 6.83 -6.97 19.00
N ARG A 281 6.80 -8.10 19.69
CA ARG A 281 7.23 -9.41 19.19
C ARG A 281 6.05 -10.35 19.03
N ASP A 282 5.42 -10.35 17.88
CA ASP A 282 4.38 -11.32 17.46
C ASP A 282 4.34 -11.38 15.92
N ALA A 283 3.36 -12.07 15.34
CA ALA A 283 3.18 -12.19 13.90
C ALA A 283 3.00 -10.82 13.22
N LEU A 284 2.15 -9.96 13.75
CA LEU A 284 1.91 -8.57 13.33
C LEU A 284 1.53 -8.46 11.84
N PRO A 285 0.34 -8.93 11.43
CA PRO A 285 -0.18 -8.64 10.10
C PRO A 285 -0.45 -7.14 9.96
N ILE A 286 0.08 -6.52 8.88
CA ILE A 286 -0.04 -5.08 8.61
C ILE A 286 -0.61 -4.86 7.21
N GLY A 287 0.23 -4.75 6.19
CA GLY A 287 -0.17 -4.43 4.84
C GLY A 287 -1.06 -5.50 4.20
N ILE A 288 -2.05 -5.06 3.44
CA ILE A 288 -2.98 -5.93 2.71
C ILE A 288 -3.01 -5.49 1.25
N ALA A 289 -2.88 -6.44 0.32
CA ALA A 289 -3.17 -6.24 -1.09
C ALA A 289 -4.15 -7.31 -1.56
N VAL A 290 -5.17 -6.91 -2.34
CA VAL A 290 -6.17 -7.85 -2.87
C VAL A 290 -5.97 -7.99 -4.36
N ASP A 291 -5.92 -9.24 -4.84
CA ASP A 291 -5.75 -9.56 -6.23
C ASP A 291 -6.98 -9.13 -7.06
N PRO A 292 -6.85 -8.26 -8.07
CA PRO A 292 -7.99 -7.78 -8.85
C PRO A 292 -8.56 -8.82 -9.82
N SER A 293 -7.91 -9.97 -10.01
CA SER A 293 -8.33 -10.99 -11.00
C SER A 293 -8.31 -12.42 -10.49
N ALA A 294 -7.84 -12.67 -9.27
CA ALA A 294 -7.89 -13.96 -8.62
C ALA A 294 -8.53 -13.83 -7.21
N PRO A 295 -9.19 -14.86 -6.70
CA PRO A 295 -9.78 -14.82 -5.36
C PRO A 295 -8.69 -14.95 -4.29
N ARG A 296 -7.79 -13.98 -4.22
CA ARG A 296 -6.65 -13.96 -3.30
C ARG A 296 -6.44 -12.59 -2.67
N ALA A 297 -6.06 -12.61 -1.40
CA ALA A 297 -5.50 -11.47 -0.70
C ALA A 297 -4.12 -11.85 -0.15
N TYR A 298 -3.22 -10.87 -0.13
CA TYR A 298 -1.86 -10.99 0.38
C TYR A 298 -1.74 -10.12 1.61
N VAL A 299 -1.27 -10.70 2.71
CA VAL A 299 -1.13 -9.97 3.97
C VAL A 299 0.32 -10.05 4.43
N ALA A 300 0.95 -8.90 4.64
CA ALA A 300 2.30 -8.80 5.17
C ALA A 300 2.31 -9.17 6.65
N ILE A 301 3.03 -10.24 7.02
CA ILE A 301 3.20 -10.69 8.40
C ILE A 301 4.56 -10.17 8.88
N SER A 302 4.56 -8.94 9.35
CA SER A 302 5.75 -8.12 9.57
C SER A 302 6.73 -8.77 10.56
N GLY A 303 6.24 -9.29 11.67
CA GLY A 303 7.08 -9.96 12.67
C GLY A 303 7.55 -11.35 12.29
N ALA A 304 7.04 -11.94 11.19
CA ALA A 304 7.40 -13.26 10.70
C ALA A 304 8.19 -13.24 9.38
N ASN A 305 8.41 -12.08 8.77
CA ASN A 305 9.07 -11.91 7.47
C ASN A 305 8.41 -12.77 6.37
N ARG A 306 7.08 -12.69 6.26
CA ARG A 306 6.28 -13.49 5.32
C ARG A 306 5.10 -12.73 4.76
N ILE A 307 4.62 -13.21 3.62
CA ILE A 307 3.29 -12.89 3.11
C ILE A 307 2.39 -14.10 3.37
N ALA A 308 1.27 -13.90 4.05
CA ALA A 308 0.20 -14.89 4.08
C ALA A 308 -0.66 -14.72 2.82
N VAL A 309 -0.90 -15.81 2.08
CA VAL A 309 -1.80 -15.84 0.93
C VAL A 309 -3.15 -16.36 1.40
N VAL A 310 -4.16 -15.51 1.34
CA VAL A 310 -5.52 -15.83 1.78
C VAL A 310 -6.40 -16.06 0.58
N ASP A 311 -7.08 -17.22 0.53
CA ASP A 311 -8.17 -17.46 -0.41
C ASP A 311 -9.39 -16.65 0.03
N THR A 312 -9.88 -15.75 -0.84
CA THR A 312 -11.00 -14.85 -0.53
C THR A 312 -12.38 -15.46 -0.84
N ALA A 313 -12.44 -16.66 -1.39
CA ALA A 313 -13.69 -17.41 -1.54
C ALA A 313 -13.98 -18.28 -0.31
N GLU A 314 -12.92 -18.82 0.30
CA GLU A 314 -13.05 -19.73 1.45
C GLU A 314 -12.59 -19.09 2.78
N TRP A 315 -11.98 -17.89 2.74
CA TRP A 315 -11.46 -17.15 3.89
C TRP A 315 -10.50 -17.97 4.74
N LYS A 316 -9.48 -18.53 4.10
CA LYS A 316 -8.42 -19.30 4.76
C LYS A 316 -7.04 -18.99 4.16
N VAL A 317 -5.99 -19.15 4.96
CA VAL A 317 -4.61 -19.13 4.47
C VAL A 317 -4.36 -20.38 3.64
N VAL A 318 -3.88 -20.21 2.41
CA VAL A 318 -3.59 -21.30 1.47
C VAL A 318 -2.10 -21.42 1.15
N ASP A 319 -1.31 -20.39 1.42
CA ASP A 319 0.14 -20.39 1.17
C ASP A 319 0.82 -19.33 2.06
N ALA A 320 2.16 -19.41 2.17
CA ALA A 320 2.97 -18.41 2.86
C ALA A 320 4.32 -18.23 2.14
N TRP A 321 4.60 -17.00 1.72
CA TRP A 321 5.80 -16.66 0.96
C TRP A 321 6.84 -15.95 1.81
N GLU A 322 8.12 -16.22 1.57
CA GLU A 322 9.21 -15.54 2.26
C GLU A 322 9.41 -14.11 1.73
N THR A 323 9.83 -13.21 2.62
CA THR A 323 10.16 -11.81 2.31
C THR A 323 11.50 -11.42 2.91
N GLY A 324 11.93 -10.19 2.69
CA GLY A 324 12.93 -9.53 3.52
C GLY A 324 12.39 -9.20 4.92
N ASN A 325 13.13 -8.43 5.67
CA ASN A 325 12.82 -8.11 7.07
C ASN A 325 11.76 -7.01 7.20
N GLU A 326 10.77 -7.27 8.07
CA GLU A 326 9.64 -6.37 8.33
C GLU A 326 8.88 -5.98 7.05
N PRO A 327 8.26 -6.95 6.33
CA PRO A 327 7.37 -6.60 5.25
C PRO A 327 6.20 -5.77 5.79
N ASP A 328 5.92 -4.64 5.14
CA ASP A 328 4.87 -3.70 5.54
C ASP A 328 4.01 -3.32 4.32
N ALA A 329 4.56 -2.54 3.43
CA ALA A 329 3.87 -2.08 2.24
C ALA A 329 3.71 -3.16 1.16
N LEU A 330 2.54 -3.21 0.53
CA LEU A 330 2.24 -4.11 -0.56
C LEU A 330 1.66 -3.37 -1.76
N GLY A 331 2.11 -3.73 -2.97
CA GLY A 331 1.57 -3.22 -4.22
C GLY A 331 1.44 -4.32 -5.27
N ILE A 332 0.27 -4.49 -5.90
CA ILE A 332 0.09 -5.47 -6.99
C ILE A 332 0.30 -4.78 -8.33
N VAL A 333 1.12 -5.40 -9.15
CA VAL A 333 1.39 -4.99 -10.53
C VAL A 333 0.95 -6.08 -11.48
N ARG A 334 0.22 -5.70 -12.53
CA ARG A 334 -0.20 -6.60 -13.60
C ARG A 334 0.73 -6.55 -14.79
N GLY A 335 1.27 -7.70 -15.16
CA GLY A 335 2.11 -7.86 -16.35
C GLY A 335 1.26 -7.88 -17.61
N GLY A 336 0.90 -6.73 -18.14
CA GLY A 336 0.09 -6.67 -19.35
C GLY A 336 -0.70 -5.37 -19.55
N ALA A 337 -0.62 -4.45 -18.63
CA ALA A 337 -1.11 -3.07 -18.85
C ALA A 337 -0.20 -2.41 -19.90
N ARG A 338 -0.62 -2.45 -21.17
CA ARG A 338 -0.02 -1.73 -22.30
C ARG A 338 -0.82 -0.51 -22.63
#